data_c45fca8979b259376991fa37e86e0267
#
_entry.id   c45fca8979b259376991fa37e86e0267
#
_cell.length_a   1.000
_cell.length_b   1.000
_cell.length_c   1.000
_cell.angle_alpha   90.00
_cell.angle_beta   90.00
_cell.angle_gamma   90.00
#
_symmetry.space_group_name_H-M   'P 1'
#
loop_
_entity.id
_entity.type
_entity.pdbx_description
1 polymer ?
#
loop_
_entity_poly.entity_id
_entity_poly.type
_entity_poly.pdbx_seq_one_letter_code
_entity_poly.pdbx_strand_id
1 'polypeptide(L)'
;MPIIPQNVKLNASSVDILNAIRNSASTNYRDYIPAAENTPESVREIGAVLMDFPVLQNEFVSALINRIGAVLLESRTYQNPWSVFKRGRLEFGEAIEVIFTNIAKAHGYDPAASESKVFKREIPDIRSAFAFLNYQQFYKQTIQEEDLKQAFLSWDGVSSLIASIVDAMYTSDQTDEFLVMKYMLAKSILNGHILAVEISSNDIKGTISTVKSVSNKMTFQNTKYNRAGVMANTKKDDQYVIVNSDFDATMDVEVLAAAFNMSKAEFMGHRILVDGFGEFDDERLAVLFEKDPTYEPLTDAQKAALNAIPAVLVERNWFLIYDKLFKFTEQYNGEGLYWNYWLHVWKICGISPFAQAALFVPGEPSVTSVTVSPAAATMYPGMSLALTVDVATDNFASKEVDWTSDNEYVTVTPNGIVSVSPDMPDHVADITVTITATSVFDSTKSDTATITIPAG
;
A
#
# COMPACT_ATOMS: atom_id res chain seq x y z
N MET A 1 28.54 11.10 -9.47
CA MET A 1 28.60 9.83 -10.21
C MET A 1 27.59 8.91 -9.56
N PRO A 2 26.54 8.43 -10.22
CA PRO A 2 25.68 7.41 -9.67
C PRO A 2 26.48 6.13 -9.56
N ILE A 3 26.53 5.57 -8.35
CA ILE A 3 27.10 4.24 -8.11
C ILE A 3 26.12 3.27 -8.78
N ILE A 4 26.51 2.73 -9.93
CA ILE A 4 25.82 1.60 -10.54
C ILE A 4 25.97 0.44 -9.56
N PRO A 5 24.91 -0.14 -9.00
CA PRO A 5 25.03 -1.34 -8.20
C PRO A 5 25.64 -2.42 -9.10
N GLN A 6 26.85 -2.85 -8.78
CA GLN A 6 27.41 -4.04 -9.40
C GLN A 6 26.43 -5.17 -9.10
N ASN A 7 25.96 -5.86 -10.12
CA ASN A 7 25.27 -7.15 -9.99
C ASN A 7 26.20 -8.08 -9.21
N VAL A 8 26.01 -8.15 -7.91
CA VAL A 8 26.67 -9.15 -7.08
C VAL A 8 25.96 -10.46 -7.41
N LYS A 9 26.49 -11.18 -8.39
CA LYS A 9 26.16 -12.60 -8.55
C LYS A 9 26.48 -13.26 -7.21
N LEU A 10 25.61 -14.12 -6.72
CA LEU A 10 25.93 -15.09 -5.67
C LEU A 10 27.02 -16.02 -6.22
N ASN A 11 28.25 -15.57 -6.25
CA ASN A 11 29.42 -16.35 -6.61
C ASN A 11 30.02 -17.07 -5.40
N ALA A 12 29.22 -17.25 -4.32
CA ALA A 12 29.66 -18.08 -3.22
C ALA A 12 29.63 -19.53 -3.68
N SER A 13 30.79 -20.12 -3.86
CA SER A 13 30.91 -21.57 -4.15
C SER A 13 30.36 -22.37 -2.96
N SER A 14 29.98 -23.64 -3.20
CA SER A 14 29.58 -24.54 -2.11
C SER A 14 30.65 -24.59 -0.99
N VAL A 15 31.91 -24.48 -1.34
CA VAL A 15 33.05 -24.42 -0.39
C VAL A 15 33.01 -23.18 0.49
N ASP A 16 32.75 -22.01 -0.08
CA ASP A 16 32.66 -20.76 0.70
C ASP A 16 31.48 -20.81 1.68
N ILE A 17 30.36 -21.40 1.27
CA ILE A 17 29.17 -21.57 2.10
C ILE A 17 29.49 -22.53 3.25
N LEU A 18 30.05 -23.70 2.96
CA LEU A 18 30.39 -24.69 3.97
C LEU A 18 31.40 -24.18 4.99
N ASN A 19 32.46 -23.51 4.54
CA ASN A 19 33.43 -22.89 5.44
C ASN A 19 32.87 -21.76 6.28
N ALA A 20 31.98 -21.00 5.73
CA ALA A 20 31.35 -19.92 6.47
C ALA A 20 30.35 -20.43 7.53
N ILE A 21 29.61 -21.50 7.23
CA ILE A 21 28.77 -22.21 8.21
C ILE A 21 29.67 -22.78 9.32
N ARG A 22 30.74 -23.50 8.95
CA ARG A 22 31.71 -24.07 9.90
C ARG A 22 32.27 -23.01 10.85
N ASN A 23 32.61 -21.81 10.35
CA ASN A 23 33.16 -20.75 11.15
C ASN A 23 32.16 -20.14 12.16
N SER A 24 30.87 -20.19 11.87
CA SER A 24 29.79 -19.71 12.73
C SER A 24 29.18 -20.79 13.64
N ALA A 25 29.50 -22.06 13.38
CA ALA A 25 28.98 -23.21 14.11
C ALA A 25 29.65 -23.45 15.46
N SER A 26 29.07 -24.33 16.29
CA SER A 26 29.60 -24.73 17.59
C SER A 26 30.99 -25.34 17.52
N THR A 27 31.67 -25.43 18.65
CA THR A 27 32.96 -26.12 18.73
C THR A 27 32.80 -27.60 18.35
N ASN A 28 31.72 -28.24 18.79
CA ASN A 28 31.42 -29.62 18.47
C ASN A 28 31.30 -29.84 16.95
N TYR A 29 30.61 -28.97 16.25
CA TYR A 29 30.51 -29.04 14.78
C TYR A 29 31.87 -28.89 14.11
N ARG A 30 32.70 -27.96 14.56
CA ARG A 30 34.07 -27.75 14.01
C ARG A 30 35.04 -28.90 14.22
N ASP A 31 34.85 -29.66 15.30
CA ASP A 31 35.71 -30.83 15.62
C ASP A 31 35.40 -32.02 14.72
N TYR A 32 34.16 -32.20 14.30
CA TYR A 32 33.73 -33.30 13.43
C TYR A 32 33.73 -32.96 11.94
N ILE A 33 33.49 -31.70 11.58
CA ILE A 33 33.43 -31.27 10.17
C ILE A 33 34.73 -30.57 9.79
N PRO A 34 35.52 -31.13 8.84
CA PRO A 34 36.73 -30.48 8.34
C PRO A 34 36.42 -29.19 7.56
N ALA A 35 37.43 -28.35 7.35
CA ALA A 35 37.29 -27.21 6.45
C ALA A 35 37.13 -27.76 5.01
N ALA A 36 36.14 -27.18 4.28
CA ALA A 36 35.92 -27.57 2.89
C ALA A 36 37.06 -27.05 1.99
N GLU A 37 37.62 -27.95 1.19
CA GLU A 37 38.60 -27.65 0.17
C GLU A 37 37.93 -27.55 -1.19
N ASN A 38 38.61 -26.91 -2.15
CA ASN A 38 38.05 -26.65 -3.49
C ASN A 38 38.17 -27.96 -4.38
N THR A 39 37.67 -29.07 -3.84
CA THR A 39 37.61 -30.39 -4.49
C THR A 39 36.23 -31.00 -4.30
N PRO A 40 35.69 -31.72 -5.29
CA PRO A 40 34.39 -32.40 -5.16
C PRO A 40 34.41 -33.49 -4.08
N GLU A 41 35.56 -34.11 -3.84
CA GLU A 41 35.75 -35.13 -2.81
C GLU A 41 35.55 -34.57 -1.42
N SER A 42 36.11 -33.37 -1.11
CA SER A 42 35.96 -32.73 0.18
C SER A 42 34.49 -32.36 0.49
N VAL A 43 33.76 -31.90 -0.51
CA VAL A 43 32.32 -31.57 -0.34
C VAL A 43 31.49 -32.83 -0.06
N ARG A 44 31.80 -33.95 -0.75
CA ARG A 44 31.15 -35.26 -0.52
C ARG A 44 31.45 -35.82 0.86
N GLU A 45 32.70 -35.72 1.30
CA GLU A 45 33.15 -36.19 2.61
C GLU A 45 32.45 -35.45 3.74
N ILE A 46 32.32 -34.12 3.64
CA ILE A 46 31.56 -33.30 4.57
C ILE A 46 30.07 -33.70 4.55
N GLY A 47 29.49 -33.90 3.38
CA GLY A 47 28.11 -34.36 3.21
C GLY A 47 27.86 -35.72 3.89
N ALA A 48 28.80 -36.69 3.72
CA ALA A 48 28.68 -37.98 4.36
C ALA A 48 28.66 -37.87 5.89
N VAL A 49 29.59 -37.12 6.48
CA VAL A 49 29.63 -36.87 7.94
C VAL A 49 28.35 -36.19 8.44
N LEU A 50 27.83 -35.20 7.71
CA LEU A 50 26.59 -34.52 8.06
C LEU A 50 25.39 -35.48 8.04
N MET A 51 25.33 -36.40 7.09
CA MET A 51 24.22 -37.35 6.99
C MET A 51 24.27 -38.45 8.07
N ASP A 52 25.44 -38.78 8.57
CA ASP A 52 25.61 -39.79 9.62
C ASP A 52 25.25 -39.27 11.03
N PHE A 53 25.28 -37.97 11.24
CA PHE A 53 25.02 -37.33 12.56
C PHE A 53 23.88 -36.33 12.53
N PRO A 54 22.64 -36.68 12.92
CA PRO A 54 21.49 -35.79 12.89
C PRO A 54 21.67 -34.47 13.65
N VAL A 55 22.45 -34.45 14.72
CA VAL A 55 22.75 -33.25 15.50
C VAL A 55 23.57 -32.25 14.69
N LEU A 56 24.59 -32.74 13.95
CA LEU A 56 25.40 -31.89 13.06
C LEU A 56 24.61 -31.41 11.85
N GLN A 57 23.73 -32.27 11.34
CA GLN A 57 22.82 -31.94 10.25
C GLN A 57 21.87 -30.82 10.67
N ASN A 58 21.27 -30.91 11.86
CA ASN A 58 20.39 -29.85 12.40
C ASN A 58 21.13 -28.52 12.57
N GLU A 59 22.35 -28.58 13.11
CA GLU A 59 23.17 -27.37 13.29
C GLU A 59 23.57 -26.76 11.95
N PHE A 60 23.93 -27.59 10.97
CA PHE A 60 24.24 -27.15 9.58
C PHE A 60 23.06 -26.40 8.97
N VAL A 61 21.88 -27.00 9.04
CA VAL A 61 20.67 -26.43 8.41
C VAL A 61 20.27 -25.13 9.10
N SER A 62 20.34 -25.07 10.44
CA SER A 62 20.06 -23.85 11.19
C SER A 62 21.05 -22.72 10.87
N ALA A 63 22.34 -23.04 10.81
CA ALA A 63 23.37 -22.07 10.44
C ALA A 63 23.22 -21.61 8.98
N LEU A 64 22.82 -22.51 8.09
CA LEU A 64 22.54 -22.23 6.69
C LEU A 64 21.43 -21.21 6.54
N ILE A 65 20.31 -21.39 7.25
CA ILE A 65 19.14 -20.51 7.21
C ILE A 65 19.45 -19.13 7.77
N ASN A 66 20.12 -19.05 8.90
CA ASN A 66 20.54 -17.79 9.48
C ASN A 66 21.46 -16.99 8.53
N ARG A 67 22.31 -17.68 7.79
CA ARG A 67 23.18 -17.06 6.79
C ARG A 67 22.42 -16.66 5.54
N ILE A 68 21.49 -17.50 5.07
CA ILE A 68 20.57 -17.17 3.99
C ILE A 68 19.82 -15.88 4.34
N GLY A 69 19.27 -15.76 5.54
CA GLY A 69 18.58 -14.55 6.01
C GLY A 69 19.44 -13.30 5.93
N ALA A 70 20.76 -13.41 6.19
CA ALA A 70 21.71 -12.30 6.11
C ALA A 70 22.12 -11.94 4.68
N VAL A 71 22.27 -12.93 3.80
CA VAL A 71 22.70 -12.76 2.39
C VAL A 71 21.57 -12.29 1.49
N LEU A 72 20.34 -12.65 1.84
CA LEU A 72 19.15 -12.39 1.02
C LEU A 72 18.74 -10.95 0.90
N LEU A 73 19.18 -10.09 1.78
CA LEU A 73 18.94 -8.65 1.64
C LEU A 73 19.63 -8.07 0.39
N GLU A 74 20.55 -8.80 -0.22
CA GLU A 74 21.38 -8.29 -1.33
C GLU A 74 21.12 -8.92 -2.72
N SER A 75 20.50 -10.12 -2.81
CA SER A 75 20.34 -10.81 -4.12
C SER A 75 18.91 -11.26 -4.39
N ARG A 76 18.03 -10.35 -4.73
CA ARG A 76 16.64 -10.66 -5.09
C ARG A 76 16.50 -10.93 -6.57
N THR A 77 15.94 -12.07 -6.94
CA THR A 77 15.67 -12.42 -8.34
C THR A 77 14.50 -11.62 -8.90
N TYR A 78 13.48 -11.35 -8.09
CA TYR A 78 12.36 -10.47 -8.41
C TYR A 78 12.24 -9.39 -7.34
N GLN A 79 12.08 -8.16 -7.77
CA GLN A 79 11.82 -7.02 -6.89
C GLN A 79 10.47 -6.42 -7.24
N ASN A 80 9.69 -6.09 -6.22
CA ASN A 80 8.46 -5.34 -6.38
C ASN A 80 8.75 -4.03 -7.14
N PRO A 81 8.18 -3.81 -8.34
CA PRO A 81 8.43 -2.58 -9.12
C PRO A 81 7.97 -1.32 -8.38
N TRP A 82 7.07 -1.47 -7.39
CA TRP A 82 6.56 -0.38 -6.57
C TRP A 82 7.29 -0.25 -5.22
N SER A 83 8.43 -0.91 -5.05
CA SER A 83 9.25 -0.86 -3.83
C SER A 83 9.69 0.57 -3.42
N VAL A 84 9.72 1.51 -4.36
CA VAL A 84 10.01 2.94 -4.11
C VAL A 84 9.03 3.58 -3.14
N PHE A 85 7.80 3.06 -3.03
CA PHE A 85 6.77 3.54 -2.11
C PHE A 85 6.90 2.95 -0.70
N LYS A 86 7.79 1.97 -0.48
CA LYS A 86 8.03 1.45 0.87
C LYS A 86 8.68 2.50 1.75
N ARG A 87 8.17 2.60 2.99
CA ARG A 87 8.63 3.57 3.98
C ARG A 87 9.76 3.07 4.88
N GLY A 88 10.09 1.78 4.83
CA GLY A 88 11.12 1.15 5.62
C GLY A 88 10.60 0.17 6.68
N ARG A 89 11.43 -0.09 7.71
CA ARG A 89 11.13 -1.05 8.77
C ARG A 89 10.78 -0.34 10.07
N LEU A 90 9.76 -0.86 10.77
CA LEU A 90 9.37 -0.44 12.10
C LEU A 90 9.75 -1.52 13.12
N GLU A 91 10.58 -1.18 14.09
CA GLU A 91 11.02 -2.13 15.12
C GLU A 91 10.00 -2.24 16.27
N PHE A 92 9.33 -1.13 16.62
CA PHE A 92 8.41 -1.03 17.75
C PHE A 92 7.05 -0.42 17.36
N GLY A 93 6.02 -0.70 18.17
CA GLY A 93 4.66 -0.19 18.01
C GLY A 93 3.80 -1.05 17.06
N GLU A 94 2.49 -1.04 17.23
CA GLU A 94 1.52 -1.80 16.39
C GLU A 94 0.78 -0.91 15.40
N ALA A 95 0.85 0.40 15.60
CA ALA A 95 0.15 1.40 14.79
C ALA A 95 1.08 2.53 14.38
N ILE A 96 0.78 3.14 13.25
CA ILE A 96 1.41 4.37 12.77
C ILE A 96 0.34 5.44 12.80
N GLU A 97 0.65 6.57 13.42
CA GLU A 97 -0.15 7.77 13.33
C GLU A 97 0.48 8.73 12.32
N VAL A 98 -0.30 9.14 11.34
CA VAL A 98 0.06 10.22 10.40
C VAL A 98 -0.71 11.46 10.82
N ILE A 99 0.00 12.50 11.25
CA ILE A 99 -0.58 13.75 11.70
C ILE A 99 -0.38 14.81 10.62
N PHE A 100 -1.43 15.54 10.32
CA PHE A 100 -1.41 16.69 9.42
C PHE A 100 -1.95 17.92 10.13
N THR A 101 -1.21 19.03 10.08
CA THR A 101 -1.63 20.32 10.61
C THR A 101 -1.90 21.26 9.43
N ASN A 102 -3.13 21.73 9.32
CA ASN A 102 -3.53 22.65 8.26
C ASN A 102 -2.90 24.04 8.47
N ILE A 103 -2.78 24.83 7.40
CA ILE A 103 -2.19 26.16 7.46
C ILE A 103 -3.05 27.12 8.28
N ALA A 104 -2.41 28.02 9.05
CA ALA A 104 -3.10 29.04 9.82
C ALA A 104 -3.76 30.09 8.91
N LYS A 105 -4.91 30.60 9.34
CA LYS A 105 -5.61 31.70 8.64
C LYS A 105 -4.97 33.03 8.96
N ALA A 106 -4.82 33.88 7.95
CA ALA A 106 -4.40 35.26 8.17
C ALA A 106 -5.57 36.12 8.71
N HIS A 107 -5.24 37.04 9.59
CA HIS A 107 -6.19 38.01 10.14
C HIS A 107 -5.83 39.41 9.68
N GLY A 108 -6.85 40.21 9.38
CA GLY A 108 -6.65 41.63 9.09
C GLY A 108 -6.14 42.38 10.34
N TYR A 109 -5.10 43.20 10.13
CA TYR A 109 -4.59 44.06 11.20
C TYR A 109 -5.63 45.18 11.50
N ASP A 110 -6.21 45.14 12.70
CA ASP A 110 -7.17 46.13 13.18
C ASP A 110 -6.80 46.50 14.63
N PRO A 111 -6.09 47.61 14.84
CA PRO A 111 -5.68 48.02 16.17
C PRO A 111 -6.86 48.44 17.07
N ALA A 112 -7.98 48.91 16.51
CA ALA A 112 -9.13 49.32 17.30
C ALA A 112 -9.92 48.10 17.86
N ALA A 113 -9.89 46.95 17.16
CA ALA A 113 -10.54 45.74 17.62
C ALA A 113 -9.64 44.82 18.45
N SER A 114 -8.35 45.20 18.66
CA SER A 114 -7.35 44.33 19.31
C SER A 114 -7.75 43.97 20.75
N GLU A 115 -8.30 44.89 21.52
CA GLU A 115 -8.69 44.67 22.93
C GLU A 115 -9.79 43.63 23.08
N SER A 116 -10.76 43.58 22.17
CA SER A 116 -11.84 42.60 22.19
C SER A 116 -11.44 41.21 21.65
N LYS A 117 -10.36 41.12 20.86
CA LYS A 117 -9.93 39.91 20.21
C LYS A 117 -8.76 39.17 20.92
N VAL A 118 -8.11 39.82 21.90
CA VAL A 118 -6.93 39.28 22.61
C VAL A 118 -7.16 37.87 23.22
N PHE A 119 -8.37 37.61 23.69
CA PHE A 119 -8.71 36.34 24.34
C PHE A 119 -9.44 35.36 23.41
N LYS A 120 -9.62 35.73 22.13
CA LYS A 120 -10.26 34.81 21.16
C LYS A 120 -9.28 33.66 20.84
N ARG A 121 -9.73 32.43 21.13
CA ARG A 121 -8.97 31.24 20.83
C ARG A 121 -9.13 30.85 19.35
N GLU A 122 -8.04 30.52 18.69
CA GLU A 122 -8.04 29.90 17.37
C GLU A 122 -7.36 28.57 17.49
N ILE A 123 -8.15 27.49 17.38
CA ILE A 123 -7.68 26.13 17.51
C ILE A 123 -7.15 25.72 16.12
N PRO A 124 -5.89 25.23 16.03
CA PRO A 124 -5.36 24.73 14.76
C PRO A 124 -6.16 23.50 14.28
N ASP A 125 -6.42 23.43 12.98
CA ASP A 125 -7.03 22.24 12.35
C ASP A 125 -5.95 21.17 12.22
N ILE A 126 -5.97 20.22 13.17
CA ILE A 126 -5.07 19.08 13.21
C ILE A 126 -5.90 17.83 12.91
N ARG A 127 -5.45 17.07 11.92
CA ARG A 127 -6.08 15.80 11.53
C ARG A 127 -5.08 14.66 11.67
N SER A 128 -5.55 13.50 12.12
CA SER A 128 -4.73 12.31 12.23
C SER A 128 -5.39 11.12 11.55
N ALA A 129 -4.56 10.22 11.04
CA ALA A 129 -4.98 8.95 10.49
C ALA A 129 -4.08 7.85 11.05
N PHE A 130 -4.66 6.69 11.35
CA PHE A 130 -3.96 5.55 11.92
C PHE A 130 -3.89 4.41 10.91
N ALA A 131 -2.72 3.77 10.82
CA ALA A 131 -2.54 2.53 10.09
C ALA A 131 -2.05 1.45 11.06
N PHE A 132 -2.71 0.31 11.05
CA PHE A 132 -2.46 -0.81 11.96
C PHE A 132 -1.81 -1.98 11.22
N LEU A 133 -1.21 -2.91 12.00
CA LEU A 133 -0.71 -4.16 11.48
C LEU A 133 -1.88 -4.99 10.93
N ASN A 134 -1.95 -5.12 9.61
CA ASN A 134 -3.05 -5.78 8.89
C ASN A 134 -2.59 -6.86 7.91
N TYR A 135 -1.27 -7.02 7.71
CA TYR A 135 -0.71 -8.05 6.85
C TYR A 135 0.22 -8.95 7.67
N GLN A 136 -0.21 -10.20 7.89
CA GLN A 136 0.54 -11.18 8.65
C GLN A 136 0.52 -12.51 7.90
N GLN A 137 1.55 -12.75 7.08
CA GLN A 137 1.66 -13.94 6.25
C GLN A 137 2.91 -14.75 6.59
N PHE A 138 2.91 -16.00 6.20
CA PHE A 138 4.11 -16.83 6.16
C PHE A 138 4.16 -17.65 4.87
N TYR A 139 5.37 -17.85 4.40
CA TYR A 139 5.66 -18.71 3.24
C TYR A 139 6.37 -19.96 3.72
N LYS A 140 5.88 -21.13 3.29
CA LYS A 140 6.41 -22.42 3.72
C LYS A 140 7.10 -23.13 2.57
N GLN A 141 8.30 -23.65 2.83
CA GLN A 141 9.00 -24.58 1.94
C GLN A 141 9.39 -25.82 2.73
N THR A 142 9.32 -26.98 2.05
CA THR A 142 9.72 -28.26 2.62
C THR A 142 10.91 -28.80 1.84
N ILE A 143 11.95 -29.25 2.53
CA ILE A 143 13.13 -29.91 1.95
C ILE A 143 13.20 -31.32 2.48
N GLN A 144 13.21 -32.28 1.59
CA GLN A 144 13.41 -33.68 1.97
C GLN A 144 14.90 -33.95 2.23
N GLU A 145 15.19 -34.87 3.14
CA GLU A 145 16.55 -35.27 3.46
C GLU A 145 17.28 -35.80 2.23
N GLU A 146 16.56 -36.47 1.30
CA GLU A 146 17.11 -36.96 0.04
C GLU A 146 17.56 -35.84 -0.89
N ASP A 147 16.83 -34.73 -0.95
CA ASP A 147 17.21 -33.54 -1.75
C ASP A 147 18.50 -32.92 -1.20
N LEU A 148 18.62 -32.88 0.14
CA LEU A 148 19.83 -32.40 0.79
C LEU A 148 21.02 -33.33 0.49
N LYS A 149 20.84 -34.68 0.53
CA LYS A 149 21.86 -35.64 0.13
C LYS A 149 22.29 -35.46 -1.32
N GLN A 150 21.35 -35.25 -2.24
CA GLN A 150 21.66 -35.00 -3.65
C GLN A 150 22.44 -33.69 -3.84
N ALA A 151 22.12 -32.64 -3.06
CA ALA A 151 22.87 -31.39 -3.10
C ALA A 151 24.35 -31.56 -2.76
N PHE A 152 24.69 -32.44 -1.83
CA PHE A 152 26.09 -32.75 -1.50
C PHE A 152 26.81 -33.64 -2.52
N LEU A 153 26.08 -34.30 -3.42
CA LEU A 153 26.67 -35.11 -4.48
C LEU A 153 27.20 -34.28 -5.66
N SER A 154 26.68 -33.08 -5.86
CA SER A 154 27.10 -32.20 -6.95
C SER A 154 27.90 -31.00 -6.41
N TRP A 155 28.87 -30.53 -7.22
CA TRP A 155 29.75 -29.41 -6.83
C TRP A 155 28.99 -28.13 -6.45
N ASP A 156 27.95 -27.79 -7.23
CA ASP A 156 27.11 -26.57 -7.02
C ASP A 156 25.76 -26.90 -6.40
N GLY A 157 25.53 -28.11 -5.94
CA GLY A 157 24.22 -28.57 -5.48
C GLY A 157 23.72 -27.84 -4.24
N VAL A 158 24.60 -27.60 -3.26
CA VAL A 158 24.25 -26.89 -2.03
C VAL A 158 23.88 -25.46 -2.33
N SER A 159 24.64 -24.75 -3.16
CA SER A 159 24.32 -23.38 -3.56
C SER A 159 23.04 -23.28 -4.37
N SER A 160 22.79 -24.25 -5.26
CA SER A 160 21.55 -24.32 -6.05
C SER A 160 20.32 -24.61 -5.20
N LEU A 161 20.40 -25.51 -4.22
CA LEU A 161 19.33 -25.82 -3.29
C LEU A 161 18.95 -24.58 -2.47
N ILE A 162 19.96 -23.89 -1.93
CA ILE A 162 19.77 -22.66 -1.18
C ILE A 162 19.10 -21.60 -2.05
N ALA A 163 19.62 -21.37 -3.26
CA ALA A 163 19.05 -20.38 -4.17
C ALA A 163 17.59 -20.68 -4.48
N SER A 164 17.21 -21.93 -4.72
CA SER A 164 15.83 -22.31 -5.04
C SER A 164 14.84 -22.04 -3.89
N ILE A 165 15.26 -22.36 -2.65
CA ILE A 165 14.42 -22.13 -1.46
C ILE A 165 14.21 -20.64 -1.26
N VAL A 166 15.27 -19.89 -1.35
CA VAL A 166 15.31 -18.46 -1.19
C VAL A 166 14.46 -17.77 -2.24
N ASP A 167 14.72 -18.05 -3.51
CA ASP A 167 14.01 -17.44 -4.62
C ASP A 167 12.50 -17.67 -4.51
N ALA A 168 12.07 -18.89 -4.15
CA ALA A 168 10.66 -19.21 -4.02
C ALA A 168 9.97 -18.38 -2.94
N MET A 169 10.52 -18.28 -1.73
CA MET A 169 9.88 -17.57 -0.62
C MET A 169 9.91 -16.04 -0.80
N TYR A 170 11.03 -15.52 -1.29
CA TYR A 170 11.19 -14.08 -1.50
C TYR A 170 10.42 -13.54 -2.68
N THR A 171 10.50 -14.25 -3.80
CA THR A 171 9.71 -13.91 -4.97
C THR A 171 8.22 -13.91 -4.63
N SER A 172 7.78 -14.86 -3.78
CA SER A 172 6.41 -14.88 -3.29
C SER A 172 6.07 -13.64 -2.48
N ASP A 173 6.90 -13.25 -1.49
CA ASP A 173 6.67 -12.05 -0.69
C ASP A 173 6.64 -10.77 -1.55
N GLN A 174 7.58 -10.63 -2.49
CA GLN A 174 7.63 -9.45 -3.36
C GLN A 174 6.45 -9.39 -4.34
N THR A 175 6.01 -10.55 -4.84
CA THR A 175 4.84 -10.66 -5.70
C THR A 175 3.57 -10.31 -4.94
N ASP A 176 3.41 -10.82 -3.72
CA ASP A 176 2.25 -10.55 -2.88
C ASP A 176 2.20 -9.08 -2.43
N GLU A 177 3.34 -8.50 -2.07
CA GLU A 177 3.44 -7.08 -1.72
C GLU A 177 2.98 -6.21 -2.90
N PHE A 178 3.46 -6.49 -4.12
CA PHE A 178 3.02 -5.79 -5.32
C PHE A 178 1.52 -5.95 -5.56
N LEU A 179 1.00 -7.17 -5.44
CA LEU A 179 -0.41 -7.50 -5.64
C LEU A 179 -1.31 -6.77 -4.63
N VAL A 180 -0.91 -6.72 -3.35
CA VAL A 180 -1.62 -5.97 -2.29
C VAL A 180 -1.61 -4.47 -2.57
N MET A 181 -0.47 -3.90 -2.94
CA MET A 181 -0.38 -2.47 -3.28
C MET A 181 -1.27 -2.12 -4.46
N LYS A 182 -1.28 -2.96 -5.50
CA LYS A 182 -2.12 -2.81 -6.68
C LYS A 182 -3.61 -2.92 -6.33
N TYR A 183 -4.00 -3.89 -5.47
CA TYR A 183 -5.37 -4.03 -5.00
C TYR A 183 -5.83 -2.81 -4.18
N MET A 184 -4.98 -2.28 -3.29
CA MET A 184 -5.26 -1.06 -2.52
C MET A 184 -5.50 0.14 -3.44
N LEU A 185 -4.68 0.30 -4.49
CA LEU A 185 -4.88 1.35 -5.49
C LEU A 185 -6.20 1.16 -6.24
N ALA A 186 -6.48 -0.05 -6.73
CA ALA A 186 -7.71 -0.38 -7.45
C ALA A 186 -8.96 -0.11 -6.59
N LYS A 187 -8.98 -0.54 -5.32
CA LYS A 187 -10.10 -0.25 -4.39
C LYS A 187 -10.24 1.25 -4.12
N SER A 188 -9.15 1.99 -4.02
CA SER A 188 -9.20 3.46 -3.86
C SER A 188 -9.80 4.16 -5.08
N ILE A 189 -9.50 3.68 -6.27
CA ILE A 189 -10.09 4.17 -7.52
C ILE A 189 -11.59 3.86 -7.55
N LEU A 190 -11.98 2.60 -7.31
CA LEU A 190 -13.38 2.16 -7.33
C LEU A 190 -14.26 2.85 -6.28
N ASN A 191 -13.66 3.19 -5.15
CA ASN A 191 -14.34 3.92 -4.08
C ASN A 191 -14.36 5.44 -4.28
N GLY A 192 -13.73 5.95 -5.37
CA GLY A 192 -13.70 7.38 -5.68
C GLY A 192 -12.84 8.20 -4.70
N HIS A 193 -11.83 7.58 -4.07
CA HIS A 193 -10.94 8.25 -3.12
C HIS A 193 -9.83 9.08 -3.80
N ILE A 194 -9.70 8.98 -5.12
CA ILE A 194 -8.73 9.70 -5.93
C ILE A 194 -9.50 10.59 -6.89
N LEU A 195 -9.10 11.86 -7.00
CA LEU A 195 -9.76 12.79 -7.93
C LEU A 195 -9.58 12.32 -9.37
N ALA A 196 -10.69 12.00 -10.03
CA ALA A 196 -10.72 11.66 -11.45
C ALA A 196 -10.65 12.93 -12.31
N VAL A 197 -9.76 12.90 -13.29
CA VAL A 197 -9.52 13.98 -14.26
C VAL A 197 -9.77 13.42 -15.66
N GLU A 198 -10.66 14.05 -16.39
CA GLU A 198 -10.98 13.68 -17.76
C GLU A 198 -9.78 13.82 -18.71
N ILE A 199 -9.62 12.82 -19.55
CA ILE A 199 -8.71 12.84 -20.70
C ILE A 199 -9.44 12.40 -21.97
N SER A 200 -8.95 12.82 -23.12
CA SER A 200 -9.45 12.34 -24.39
C SER A 200 -8.83 10.97 -24.70
N SER A 201 -9.65 9.95 -24.87
CA SER A 201 -9.20 8.58 -25.14
C SER A 201 -8.37 8.40 -26.41
N ASN A 202 -8.51 9.32 -27.38
CA ASN A 202 -7.86 9.25 -28.68
C ASN A 202 -6.74 10.30 -28.89
N ASP A 203 -6.43 11.09 -27.85
CA ASP A 203 -5.40 12.15 -27.93
C ASP A 203 -4.32 11.93 -26.88
N ILE A 204 -3.27 11.21 -27.26
CA ILE A 204 -2.13 10.95 -26.38
C ILE A 204 -1.41 12.24 -25.99
N LYS A 205 -1.27 13.21 -26.91
CA LYS A 205 -0.63 14.50 -26.60
C LYS A 205 -1.45 15.31 -25.61
N GLY A 206 -2.78 15.32 -25.76
CA GLY A 206 -3.70 15.94 -24.83
C GLY A 206 -3.65 15.27 -23.45
N THR A 207 -3.61 13.94 -23.42
CA THR A 207 -3.45 13.18 -22.17
C THR A 207 -2.16 13.54 -21.46
N ILE A 208 -1.01 13.53 -22.14
CA ILE A 208 0.28 13.93 -21.60
C ILE A 208 0.24 15.38 -21.08
N SER A 209 -0.37 16.29 -21.85
CA SER A 209 -0.53 17.70 -21.44
C SER A 209 -1.37 17.83 -20.16
N THR A 210 -2.44 17.05 -20.05
CA THR A 210 -3.31 17.03 -18.86
C THR A 210 -2.56 16.48 -17.63
N VAL A 211 -1.85 15.36 -17.77
CA VAL A 211 -1.00 14.82 -16.71
C VAL A 211 0.01 15.84 -16.22
N LYS A 212 0.71 16.53 -17.15
CA LYS A 212 1.67 17.60 -16.82
C LYS A 212 1.01 18.79 -16.13
N SER A 213 -0.15 19.20 -16.59
CA SER A 213 -0.92 20.29 -15.97
C SER A 213 -1.28 19.97 -14.54
N VAL A 214 -1.84 18.78 -14.28
CA VAL A 214 -2.19 18.32 -12.93
C VAL A 214 -0.94 18.22 -12.05
N SER A 215 0.11 17.59 -12.55
CA SER A 215 1.40 17.50 -11.86
C SER A 215 1.96 18.88 -11.46
N ASN A 216 1.84 19.89 -12.34
CA ASN A 216 2.22 21.27 -12.01
C ASN A 216 1.31 21.88 -10.94
N LYS A 217 -0.01 21.64 -11.00
CA LYS A 217 -0.96 22.14 -10.00
C LYS A 217 -0.74 21.53 -8.62
N MET A 218 -0.32 20.27 -8.53
CA MET A 218 0.01 19.60 -7.26
C MET A 218 1.25 20.19 -6.56
N THR A 219 2.10 20.98 -7.26
CA THR A 219 3.22 21.67 -6.59
C THR A 219 2.78 22.90 -5.79
N PHE A 220 1.56 23.37 -6.00
CA PHE A 220 0.99 24.48 -5.26
C PHE A 220 0.07 23.97 -4.16
N GLN A 221 -0.07 24.77 -3.10
CA GLN A 221 -1.00 24.47 -2.01
C GLN A 221 -2.43 24.38 -2.52
N ASN A 222 -3.05 23.22 -2.32
CA ASN A 222 -4.44 22.97 -2.74
C ASN A 222 -5.07 21.87 -1.88
N THR A 223 -6.39 21.79 -1.90
CA THR A 223 -7.19 20.80 -1.16
C THR A 223 -7.78 19.71 -2.07
N LYS A 224 -7.58 19.79 -3.39
CA LYS A 224 -8.32 18.98 -4.37
C LYS A 224 -7.81 17.56 -4.53
N TYR A 225 -6.49 17.34 -4.37
CA TYR A 225 -5.84 16.09 -4.75
C TYR A 225 -5.60 15.13 -3.58
N ASN A 226 -6.07 15.47 -2.39
CA ASN A 226 -6.00 14.58 -1.24
C ASN A 226 -7.39 14.30 -0.68
N ARG A 227 -7.60 13.08 -0.19
CA ARG A 227 -8.90 12.64 0.32
C ARG A 227 -9.36 13.43 1.55
N ALA A 228 -8.44 13.86 2.40
CA ALA A 228 -8.77 14.60 3.63
C ALA A 228 -9.17 16.06 3.37
N GLY A 229 -9.07 16.59 2.15
CA GLY A 229 -9.37 17.97 1.82
C GLY A 229 -8.49 18.99 2.55
N VAL A 230 -7.26 18.61 2.89
CA VAL A 230 -6.30 19.48 3.57
C VAL A 230 -5.43 20.25 2.59
N MET A 231 -4.92 21.42 3.02
CA MET A 231 -4.01 22.23 2.20
C MET A 231 -2.63 21.57 2.11
N ALA A 232 -2.40 20.83 1.04
CA ALA A 232 -1.16 20.12 0.79
C ALA A 232 -0.55 20.49 -0.56
N ASN A 233 0.75 20.25 -0.71
CA ASN A 233 1.47 20.35 -1.98
C ASN A 233 2.53 19.25 -2.06
N THR A 234 2.83 18.81 -3.28
CA THR A 234 3.82 17.76 -3.54
C THR A 234 4.89 18.27 -4.48
N LYS A 235 6.16 18.18 -4.07
CA LYS A 235 7.29 18.54 -4.93
C LYS A 235 7.39 17.60 -6.13
N LYS A 236 7.96 18.06 -7.23
CA LYS A 236 8.14 17.25 -8.45
C LYS A 236 8.89 15.95 -8.20
N ASP A 237 9.93 15.98 -7.37
CA ASP A 237 10.76 14.82 -7.06
C ASP A 237 10.02 13.74 -6.25
N ASP A 238 8.90 14.12 -5.60
CA ASP A 238 8.05 13.22 -4.83
C ASP A 238 6.79 12.78 -5.59
N GLN A 239 6.65 13.17 -6.85
CA GLN A 239 5.53 12.79 -7.71
C GLN A 239 5.91 11.58 -8.56
N TYR A 240 5.05 10.57 -8.57
CA TYR A 240 5.21 9.34 -9.34
C TYR A 240 4.00 9.12 -10.24
N VAL A 241 4.25 8.83 -11.51
CA VAL A 241 3.20 8.47 -12.47
C VAL A 241 3.23 6.97 -12.65
N ILE A 242 2.18 6.29 -12.21
CA ILE A 242 1.97 4.86 -12.45
C ILE A 242 1.25 4.77 -13.80
N VAL A 243 1.86 4.11 -14.77
CA VAL A 243 1.39 4.08 -16.17
C VAL A 243 1.04 2.64 -16.55
N ASN A 244 -0.11 2.47 -17.20
CA ASN A 244 -0.51 1.20 -17.80
C ASN A 244 0.47 0.85 -18.95
N SER A 245 0.95 -0.40 -18.98
CA SER A 245 1.96 -0.86 -19.95
C SER A 245 1.51 -0.70 -21.41
N ASP A 246 0.23 -0.90 -21.72
CA ASP A 246 -0.31 -0.73 -23.07
C ASP A 246 -0.34 0.73 -23.48
N PHE A 247 -0.73 1.62 -22.58
CA PHE A 247 -0.70 3.06 -22.83
C PHE A 247 0.75 3.56 -22.99
N ASP A 248 1.67 3.05 -22.18
CA ASP A 248 3.09 3.40 -22.26
C ASP A 248 3.69 3.01 -23.61
N ALA A 249 3.41 1.80 -24.09
CA ALA A 249 3.86 1.34 -25.40
C ALA A 249 3.32 2.22 -26.53
N THR A 250 2.04 2.60 -26.48
CA THR A 250 1.42 3.47 -27.48
C THR A 250 2.00 4.88 -27.43
N MET A 251 2.21 5.42 -26.24
CA MET A 251 2.85 6.73 -26.02
C MET A 251 4.27 6.76 -26.60
N ASP A 252 5.05 5.71 -26.39
CA ASP A 252 6.42 5.63 -26.89
C ASP A 252 6.48 5.63 -28.42
N VAL A 253 5.56 4.95 -29.08
CA VAL A 253 5.49 4.92 -30.57
C VAL A 253 5.07 6.28 -31.14
N GLU A 254 4.01 6.91 -30.60
CA GLU A 254 3.51 8.17 -31.13
C GLU A 254 4.40 9.38 -30.81
N VAL A 255 4.98 9.43 -29.61
CA VAL A 255 5.89 10.52 -29.22
C VAL A 255 7.22 10.41 -29.94
N LEU A 256 7.74 9.20 -30.19
CA LEU A 256 8.91 9.00 -31.05
C LEU A 256 8.66 9.44 -32.50
N ALA A 257 7.47 9.20 -33.00
CA ALA A 257 7.11 9.67 -34.38
C ALA A 257 6.96 11.19 -34.47
N ALA A 258 6.66 11.89 -33.38
CA ALA A 258 6.38 13.33 -33.37
C ALA A 258 7.52 14.22 -32.84
N ALA A 259 8.55 13.69 -32.19
CA ALA A 259 9.51 14.51 -31.44
C ALA A 259 10.98 14.11 -31.65
N PHE A 260 11.59 14.64 -32.66
CA PHE A 260 13.06 14.65 -32.80
C PHE A 260 13.77 15.62 -31.81
N ASN A 261 13.05 16.36 -30.92
CA ASN A 261 13.62 17.48 -30.17
C ASN A 261 13.11 17.73 -28.72
N MET A 262 12.54 16.76 -28.01
CA MET A 262 12.27 16.98 -26.59
C MET A 262 12.90 15.89 -25.74
N SER A 263 13.70 16.31 -24.75
CA SER A 263 14.26 15.41 -23.74
C SER A 263 13.13 14.74 -22.95
N LYS A 264 12.87 13.49 -23.30
CA LYS A 264 11.83 12.60 -22.75
C LYS A 264 11.95 12.40 -21.23
N ALA A 265 13.16 12.62 -20.70
CA ALA A 265 13.51 12.38 -19.31
C ALA A 265 12.98 13.43 -18.31
N GLU A 266 12.75 14.67 -18.74
CA GLU A 266 12.30 15.75 -17.84
C GLU A 266 10.78 15.82 -17.67
N PHE A 267 10.01 15.15 -18.53
CA PHE A 267 8.57 15.33 -18.57
C PHE A 267 7.80 14.44 -17.58
N MET A 268 8.17 13.19 -17.44
CA MET A 268 7.39 12.19 -16.71
C MET A 268 7.94 11.92 -15.30
N GLY A 269 8.78 12.77 -14.74
CA GLY A 269 9.28 12.63 -13.38
C GLY A 269 9.74 11.19 -13.08
N HIS A 270 9.15 10.56 -12.08
CA HIS A 270 9.37 9.15 -11.78
C HIS A 270 8.22 8.32 -12.38
N ARG A 271 8.47 7.73 -13.59
CA ARG A 271 7.53 6.83 -14.25
C ARG A 271 7.70 5.41 -13.72
N ILE A 272 6.60 4.78 -13.34
CA ILE A 272 6.54 3.40 -12.88
C ILE A 272 5.48 2.67 -13.70
N LEU A 273 5.80 1.48 -14.19
CA LEU A 273 4.89 0.68 -14.99
C LEU A 273 4.01 -0.23 -14.13
N VAL A 274 2.81 -0.50 -14.62
CA VAL A 274 1.92 -1.55 -14.16
C VAL A 274 1.49 -2.39 -15.37
N ASP A 275 1.34 -3.69 -15.16
CA ASP A 275 0.87 -4.64 -16.17
C ASP A 275 -0.55 -4.30 -16.68
N GLY A 276 -1.41 -3.85 -15.79
CA GLY A 276 -2.77 -3.35 -15.99
C GLY A 276 -3.39 -3.10 -14.62
N PHE A 277 -4.20 -2.06 -14.47
CA PHE A 277 -4.82 -1.73 -13.18
C PHE A 277 -5.90 -2.74 -12.76
N GLY A 278 -6.42 -3.53 -13.70
CA GLY A 278 -7.42 -4.58 -13.47
C GLY A 278 -6.89 -6.02 -13.58
N GLU A 279 -5.58 -6.21 -13.82
CA GLU A 279 -4.97 -7.54 -13.91
C GLU A 279 -4.63 -8.06 -12.51
N PHE A 280 -5.33 -9.11 -12.04
CA PHE A 280 -5.13 -9.68 -10.72
C PHE A 280 -5.09 -11.21 -10.74
N ASP A 281 -4.25 -11.79 -9.90
CA ASP A 281 -4.32 -13.19 -9.48
C ASP A 281 -5.34 -13.29 -8.34
N ASP A 282 -6.60 -13.58 -8.69
CA ASP A 282 -7.72 -13.62 -7.75
C ASP A 282 -7.59 -14.74 -6.73
N GLU A 283 -7.05 -15.90 -7.14
CA GLU A 283 -6.85 -17.04 -6.24
C GLU A 283 -5.84 -16.66 -5.15
N ARG A 284 -4.77 -16.00 -5.54
CA ARG A 284 -3.74 -15.54 -4.61
C ARG A 284 -4.24 -14.43 -3.69
N LEU A 285 -4.99 -13.46 -4.21
CA LEU A 285 -5.65 -12.43 -3.40
C LEU A 285 -6.62 -13.03 -2.38
N ALA A 286 -7.45 -14.00 -2.77
CA ALA A 286 -8.38 -14.65 -1.87
C ALA A 286 -7.68 -15.33 -0.68
N VAL A 287 -6.51 -15.95 -0.92
CA VAL A 287 -5.69 -16.53 0.15
C VAL A 287 -5.07 -15.45 1.05
N LEU A 288 -4.57 -14.36 0.46
CA LEU A 288 -3.94 -13.26 1.21
C LEU A 288 -4.93 -12.56 2.15
N PHE A 289 -6.19 -12.43 1.73
CA PHE A 289 -7.25 -11.74 2.47
C PHE A 289 -8.29 -12.69 3.10
N GLU A 290 -8.00 -13.99 3.20
CA GLU A 290 -8.93 -15.00 3.77
C GLU A 290 -9.49 -14.60 5.15
N LYS A 291 -8.69 -13.89 5.95
CA LYS A 291 -9.04 -13.47 7.31
C LYS A 291 -9.61 -12.05 7.39
N ASP A 292 -9.65 -11.33 6.29
CA ASP A 292 -10.16 -9.96 6.24
C ASP A 292 -11.65 -9.98 5.83
N PRO A 293 -12.58 -9.69 6.76
CA PRO A 293 -14.03 -9.70 6.45
C PRO A 293 -14.43 -8.55 5.50
N THR A 294 -13.56 -7.61 5.25
CA THR A 294 -13.80 -6.46 4.36
C THR A 294 -13.30 -6.70 2.94
N TYR A 295 -12.67 -7.85 2.69
CA TYR A 295 -12.21 -8.21 1.36
C TYR A 295 -13.40 -8.50 0.44
N GLU A 296 -13.42 -7.83 -0.68
CA GLU A 296 -14.37 -8.03 -1.77
C GLU A 296 -13.62 -8.31 -3.07
N PRO A 297 -13.80 -9.47 -3.69
CA PRO A 297 -13.25 -9.75 -5.01
C PRO A 297 -13.71 -8.73 -6.05
N LEU A 298 -12.83 -8.37 -6.95
CA LEU A 298 -13.16 -7.46 -8.05
C LEU A 298 -13.97 -8.21 -9.12
N THR A 299 -15.06 -7.61 -9.58
CA THR A 299 -15.86 -8.15 -10.68
C THR A 299 -15.14 -7.93 -12.02
N ASP A 300 -15.46 -8.74 -13.03
CA ASP A 300 -14.90 -8.60 -14.38
C ASP A 300 -15.19 -7.23 -14.99
N ALA A 301 -16.35 -6.64 -14.71
CA ALA A 301 -16.69 -5.29 -15.13
C ALA A 301 -15.79 -4.23 -14.47
N GLN A 302 -15.51 -4.37 -13.18
CA GLN A 302 -14.58 -3.48 -12.47
C GLN A 302 -13.15 -3.60 -13.00
N LYS A 303 -12.68 -4.83 -13.26
CA LYS A 303 -11.36 -5.08 -13.85
C LYS A 303 -11.23 -4.47 -15.24
N ALA A 304 -12.24 -4.63 -16.08
CA ALA A 304 -12.26 -4.02 -17.41
C ALA A 304 -12.25 -2.49 -17.35
N ALA A 305 -13.01 -1.88 -16.42
CA ALA A 305 -13.02 -0.45 -16.22
C ALA A 305 -11.66 0.07 -15.69
N LEU A 306 -11.01 -0.66 -14.78
CA LEU A 306 -9.68 -0.33 -14.29
C LEU A 306 -8.62 -0.44 -15.40
N ASN A 307 -8.69 -1.44 -16.28
CA ASN A 307 -7.75 -1.60 -17.40
C ASN A 307 -7.87 -0.50 -18.46
N ALA A 308 -9.00 0.20 -18.52
CA ALA A 308 -9.17 1.37 -19.39
C ALA A 308 -8.42 2.62 -18.88
N ILE A 309 -7.91 2.61 -17.66
CA ILE A 309 -7.18 3.73 -17.05
C ILE A 309 -5.75 3.76 -17.61
N PRO A 310 -5.30 4.87 -18.23
CA PRO A 310 -3.95 4.96 -18.76
C PRO A 310 -2.90 5.28 -17.71
N ALA A 311 -3.23 6.10 -16.70
CA ALA A 311 -2.25 6.53 -15.71
C ALA A 311 -2.89 7.02 -14.41
N VAL A 312 -2.14 6.91 -13.32
CA VAL A 312 -2.43 7.49 -12.01
C VAL A 312 -1.20 8.24 -11.52
N LEU A 313 -1.37 9.49 -11.12
CA LEU A 313 -0.33 10.31 -10.50
C LEU A 313 -0.48 10.23 -8.99
N VAL A 314 0.56 9.81 -8.28
CA VAL A 314 0.57 9.67 -6.82
C VAL A 314 1.77 10.35 -6.20
N GLU A 315 1.62 10.85 -5.00
CA GLU A 315 2.73 11.27 -4.16
C GLU A 315 3.48 10.05 -3.62
N ARG A 316 4.81 10.12 -3.51
CA ARG A 316 5.65 9.05 -2.93
C ARG A 316 5.10 8.53 -1.60
N ASN A 317 4.51 9.41 -0.82
CA ASN A 317 3.98 9.14 0.50
C ASN A 317 2.51 8.65 0.51
N TRP A 318 1.94 8.40 -0.64
CA TRP A 318 0.56 7.96 -0.76
C TRP A 318 0.35 6.56 -0.19
N PHE A 319 1.27 5.63 -0.45
CA PHE A 319 1.28 4.32 0.18
C PHE A 319 1.96 4.36 1.56
N LEU A 320 1.36 3.72 2.54
CA LEU A 320 1.89 3.50 3.90
C LEU A 320 2.29 2.03 4.05
N ILE A 321 3.41 1.64 3.43
CA ILE A 321 3.91 0.27 3.50
C ILE A 321 5.14 0.22 4.40
N TYR A 322 5.03 -0.51 5.52
CA TYR A 322 6.11 -0.68 6.48
C TYR A 322 6.31 -2.15 6.80
N ASP A 323 7.56 -2.60 6.76
CA ASP A 323 7.93 -3.93 7.23
C ASP A 323 7.98 -3.94 8.76
N LYS A 324 7.32 -4.91 9.39
CA LYS A 324 7.26 -5.07 10.83
C LYS A 324 8.10 -6.25 11.32
N LEU A 325 7.89 -7.40 10.72
CA LEU A 325 8.61 -8.63 11.04
C LEU A 325 9.05 -9.30 9.74
N PHE A 326 10.30 -9.73 9.76
CA PHE A 326 10.87 -10.58 8.74
C PHE A 326 11.73 -11.63 9.45
N LYS A 327 11.20 -12.86 9.57
CA LYS A 327 11.83 -13.91 10.38
C LYS A 327 11.70 -15.28 9.76
N PHE A 328 12.81 -15.98 9.66
CA PHE A 328 12.84 -17.40 9.33
C PHE A 328 12.70 -18.26 10.59
N THR A 329 11.96 -19.35 10.45
CA THR A 329 11.89 -20.44 11.44
C THR A 329 11.93 -21.78 10.73
N GLU A 330 12.34 -22.83 11.43
CA GLU A 330 12.49 -24.18 10.88
C GLU A 330 12.04 -25.24 11.86
N GLN A 331 11.65 -26.39 11.35
CA GLN A 331 11.39 -27.59 12.14
C GLN A 331 11.60 -28.86 11.33
N TYR A 332 12.34 -29.82 11.91
CA TYR A 332 12.50 -31.17 11.36
C TYR A 332 11.31 -32.06 11.75
N ASN A 333 10.80 -32.82 10.78
CA ASN A 333 9.82 -33.88 10.99
C ASN A 333 10.53 -35.24 10.89
N GLY A 334 10.74 -35.88 12.03
CA GLY A 334 11.46 -37.15 12.11
C GLY A 334 10.67 -38.35 11.55
N GLU A 335 9.35 -38.27 11.42
CA GLU A 335 8.52 -39.32 10.82
C GLU A 335 8.61 -39.28 9.30
N GLY A 336 8.61 -38.07 8.72
CA GLY A 336 8.63 -37.88 7.27
C GLY A 336 10.02 -37.62 6.69
N LEU A 337 11.07 -37.56 7.50
CA LEU A 337 12.46 -37.26 7.12
C LEU A 337 12.59 -35.99 6.26
N TYR A 338 11.95 -34.89 6.71
CA TYR A 338 11.99 -33.63 6.01
C TYR A 338 12.07 -32.43 6.94
N TRP A 339 12.54 -31.32 6.39
CA TRP A 339 12.60 -30.02 7.06
C TRP A 339 11.50 -29.11 6.53
N ASN A 340 10.77 -28.45 7.41
CA ASN A 340 9.89 -27.35 7.06
C ASN A 340 10.56 -26.04 7.42
N TYR A 341 10.51 -25.12 6.50
CA TYR A 341 10.98 -23.74 6.64
C TYR A 341 9.81 -22.79 6.51
N TRP A 342 9.76 -21.76 7.34
CA TRP A 342 8.77 -20.71 7.28
C TRP A 342 9.48 -19.36 7.25
N LEU A 343 9.13 -18.54 6.26
CA LEU A 343 9.42 -17.11 6.23
C LEU A 343 8.20 -16.37 6.74
N HIS A 344 8.26 -15.79 7.92
CA HIS A 344 7.21 -14.94 8.47
C HIS A 344 7.44 -13.50 8.02
N VAL A 345 6.42 -12.91 7.40
CA VAL A 345 6.43 -11.53 6.93
C VAL A 345 5.21 -10.81 7.46
N TRP A 346 5.46 -9.76 8.25
CA TRP A 346 4.39 -8.91 8.77
C TRP A 346 4.61 -7.49 8.29
N LYS A 347 3.54 -6.85 7.80
CA LYS A 347 3.59 -5.51 7.23
C LYS A 347 2.38 -4.69 7.67
N ILE A 348 2.57 -3.39 7.75
CA ILE A 348 1.47 -2.44 7.80
C ILE A 348 1.24 -1.98 6.37
N CYS A 349 0.01 -2.19 5.86
CA CYS A 349 -0.39 -1.80 4.52
C CYS A 349 -1.55 -0.81 4.64
N GLY A 350 -1.36 0.42 4.17
CA GLY A 350 -2.36 1.47 4.23
C GLY A 350 -2.16 2.54 3.17
N ILE A 351 -3.07 3.51 3.16
CA ILE A 351 -3.05 4.66 2.27
C ILE A 351 -3.15 5.92 3.12
N SER A 352 -2.33 6.92 2.82
CA SER A 352 -2.39 8.22 3.49
C SER A 352 -3.54 9.06 2.93
N PRO A 353 -4.50 9.50 3.75
CA PRO A 353 -5.56 10.38 3.29
C PRO A 353 -5.08 11.81 3.01
N PHE A 354 -3.87 12.16 3.46
CA PHE A 354 -3.30 13.50 3.33
C PHE A 354 -2.40 13.65 2.09
N ALA A 355 -1.90 12.52 1.55
CA ALA A 355 -1.05 12.51 0.36
C ALA A 355 -1.88 12.74 -0.90
N GLN A 356 -1.28 13.47 -1.85
CA GLN A 356 -1.96 13.85 -3.09
C GLN A 356 -1.94 12.72 -4.11
N ALA A 357 -3.06 12.55 -4.83
CA ALA A 357 -3.20 11.65 -5.96
C ALA A 357 -4.19 12.20 -6.99
N ALA A 358 -4.02 11.84 -8.26
CA ALA A 358 -4.94 12.15 -9.34
C ALA A 358 -5.04 10.97 -10.31
N LEU A 359 -6.26 10.63 -10.70
CA LEU A 359 -6.60 9.56 -11.63
C LEU A 359 -6.93 10.17 -13.00
N PHE A 360 -6.40 9.60 -14.06
CA PHE A 360 -6.71 10.04 -15.44
C PHE A 360 -7.63 9.02 -16.11
N VAL A 361 -8.81 9.46 -16.52
CA VAL A 361 -9.86 8.57 -17.04
C VAL A 361 -10.35 9.02 -18.41
N PRO A 362 -10.61 8.08 -19.33
CA PRO A 362 -11.24 8.40 -20.60
C PRO A 362 -12.73 8.73 -20.38
N GLY A 363 -13.11 9.95 -20.75
CA GLY A 363 -14.49 10.46 -20.58
C GLY A 363 -14.70 11.24 -19.29
N GLU A 364 -15.80 11.97 -19.25
CA GLU A 364 -16.13 12.89 -18.14
C GLU A 364 -16.54 12.15 -16.87
N PRO A 365 -15.83 12.33 -15.74
CA PRO A 365 -16.30 11.86 -14.45
C PRO A 365 -17.56 12.61 -14.02
N SER A 366 -18.57 11.90 -13.53
CA SER A 366 -19.82 12.54 -13.09
C SER A 366 -20.45 11.85 -11.89
N VAL A 367 -21.24 12.60 -11.14
CA VAL A 367 -22.09 12.11 -10.06
C VAL A 367 -23.53 12.05 -10.55
N THR A 368 -24.12 10.87 -10.56
CA THR A 368 -25.50 10.68 -11.04
C THR A 368 -26.49 11.00 -9.93
N SER A 369 -26.30 10.44 -8.73
CA SER A 369 -27.18 10.65 -7.59
C SER A 369 -26.46 10.50 -6.26
N VAL A 370 -27.00 11.15 -5.23
CA VAL A 370 -26.67 10.94 -3.82
C VAL A 370 -27.91 10.39 -3.14
N THR A 371 -27.78 9.38 -2.28
CA THR A 371 -28.91 8.78 -1.56
C THR A 371 -28.53 8.54 -0.11
N VAL A 372 -29.26 9.11 0.84
CA VAL A 372 -29.03 9.00 2.29
C VAL A 372 -29.97 7.95 2.89
N SER A 373 -29.46 7.10 3.76
CA SER A 373 -30.27 6.09 4.48
C SER A 373 -29.89 6.04 5.97
N PRO A 374 -30.90 5.97 6.86
CA PRO A 374 -32.34 6.11 6.61
C PRO A 374 -32.72 7.54 6.24
N ALA A 375 -33.73 7.72 5.38
CA ALA A 375 -34.23 9.03 4.96
C ALA A 375 -34.95 9.79 6.10
N ALA A 376 -35.40 9.08 7.13
CA ALA A 376 -36.04 9.66 8.31
C ALA A 376 -35.76 8.81 9.55
N ALA A 377 -35.58 9.49 10.70
CA ALA A 377 -35.41 8.82 11.99
C ALA A 377 -35.95 9.69 13.13
N THR A 378 -36.31 9.04 14.24
CA THR A 378 -36.66 9.75 15.49
C THR A 378 -35.52 9.56 16.47
N MET A 379 -35.05 10.67 17.04
CA MET A 379 -33.96 10.71 18.01
C MET A 379 -34.34 11.52 19.24
N TYR A 380 -33.72 11.21 20.37
CA TYR A 380 -33.90 11.96 21.64
C TYR A 380 -32.57 12.61 22.03
N PRO A 381 -32.58 13.68 22.89
CA PRO A 381 -31.38 14.28 23.41
C PRO A 381 -30.39 13.24 23.98
N GLY A 382 -29.11 13.35 23.63
CA GLY A 382 -28.06 12.43 23.99
C GLY A 382 -27.91 11.14 23.13
N MET A 383 -28.79 10.96 22.13
CA MET A 383 -28.68 9.83 21.17
C MET A 383 -27.78 10.15 20.00
N SER A 384 -27.19 9.07 19.44
CA SER A 384 -26.44 9.13 18.18
C SER A 384 -26.94 8.08 17.19
N LEU A 385 -26.96 8.43 15.90
CA LEU A 385 -27.38 7.57 14.79
C LEU A 385 -26.35 7.67 13.65
N ALA A 386 -25.97 6.52 13.09
CA ALA A 386 -25.17 6.50 11.89
C ALA A 386 -26.08 6.54 10.65
N LEU A 387 -25.90 7.57 9.82
CA LEU A 387 -26.44 7.64 8.47
C LEU A 387 -25.43 7.05 7.50
N THR A 388 -25.90 6.36 6.48
CA THR A 388 -25.10 5.90 5.36
C THR A 388 -25.48 6.69 4.12
N VAL A 389 -24.51 6.89 3.22
CA VAL A 389 -24.74 7.56 1.94
C VAL A 389 -24.26 6.64 0.81
N ASP A 390 -25.08 6.49 -0.21
CA ASP A 390 -24.68 5.87 -1.48
C ASP A 390 -24.61 6.95 -2.57
N VAL A 391 -23.45 7.03 -3.23
CA VAL A 391 -23.20 7.99 -4.31
C VAL A 391 -22.98 7.21 -5.59
N ALA A 392 -23.94 7.29 -6.50
CA ALA A 392 -23.83 6.70 -7.81
C ALA A 392 -22.98 7.60 -8.72
N THR A 393 -21.93 7.03 -9.28
CA THR A 393 -20.93 7.76 -10.07
C THR A 393 -20.61 7.05 -11.38
N ASP A 394 -20.24 7.82 -12.40
CA ASP A 394 -19.65 7.36 -13.64
C ASP A 394 -18.18 7.80 -13.72
N ASN A 395 -17.35 7.02 -14.44
CA ASN A 395 -15.93 7.28 -14.67
C ASN A 395 -15.13 7.63 -13.40
N PHE A 396 -15.41 6.90 -12.31
CA PHE A 396 -14.67 7.00 -11.04
C PHE A 396 -14.72 8.40 -10.39
N ALA A 397 -15.76 9.18 -10.60
CA ALA A 397 -15.97 10.43 -9.87
C ALA A 397 -15.95 10.17 -8.35
N SER A 398 -15.50 11.16 -7.57
CA SER A 398 -15.41 11.02 -6.11
C SER A 398 -16.79 10.77 -5.50
N LYS A 399 -16.85 9.82 -4.58
CA LYS A 399 -18.03 9.47 -3.79
C LYS A 399 -18.08 10.19 -2.44
N GLU A 400 -17.11 11.06 -2.16
CA GLU A 400 -17.06 11.81 -0.91
C GLU A 400 -18.20 12.83 -0.83
N VAL A 401 -18.76 13.00 0.36
CA VAL A 401 -19.84 13.95 0.64
C VAL A 401 -19.48 14.84 1.84
N ASP A 402 -19.95 16.08 1.77
CA ASP A 402 -19.96 16.98 2.90
C ASP A 402 -21.30 16.90 3.61
N TRP A 403 -21.26 16.67 4.93
CA TRP A 403 -22.43 16.61 5.78
C TRP A 403 -22.69 17.94 6.48
N THR A 404 -23.93 18.40 6.45
CA THR A 404 -24.36 19.60 7.15
C THR A 404 -25.65 19.36 7.92
N SER A 405 -25.83 20.09 9.03
CA SER A 405 -27.07 20.14 9.83
C SER A 405 -27.62 21.55 9.83
N ASP A 406 -28.92 21.70 9.78
CA ASP A 406 -29.62 22.97 9.88
C ASP A 406 -29.94 23.39 11.33
N ASN A 407 -29.47 22.61 12.32
CA ASN A 407 -29.74 22.87 13.74
C ASN A 407 -28.43 22.83 14.56
N GLU A 408 -28.26 23.80 15.46
CA GLU A 408 -27.06 23.95 16.31
C GLU A 408 -26.90 22.85 17.39
N TYR A 409 -28.01 22.22 17.82
CA TYR A 409 -28.02 21.14 18.82
C TYR A 409 -27.88 19.75 18.18
N VAL A 410 -27.96 19.66 16.86
CA VAL A 410 -27.76 18.39 16.13
C VAL A 410 -26.54 18.51 15.26
N THR A 411 -25.52 17.77 15.61
CA THR A 411 -24.24 17.75 14.87
C THR A 411 -24.14 16.51 14.03
N VAL A 412 -23.43 16.60 12.91
CA VAL A 412 -23.09 15.44 12.08
C VAL A 412 -21.58 15.42 11.85
N THR A 413 -21.00 14.22 11.99
CA THR A 413 -19.57 14.01 11.71
C THR A 413 -19.34 13.79 10.21
N PRO A 414 -18.10 13.94 9.70
CA PRO A 414 -17.75 13.59 8.32
C PRO A 414 -18.08 12.14 7.94
N ASN A 415 -18.19 11.25 8.91
CA ASN A 415 -18.55 9.83 8.70
C ASN A 415 -20.08 9.58 8.78
N GLY A 416 -20.91 10.62 8.79
CA GLY A 416 -22.36 10.50 8.83
C GLY A 416 -22.94 10.14 10.20
N ILE A 417 -22.18 10.26 11.29
CA ILE A 417 -22.74 10.05 12.63
C ILE A 417 -23.43 11.34 13.10
N VAL A 418 -24.75 11.29 13.19
CA VAL A 418 -25.60 12.35 13.73
C VAL A 418 -25.68 12.20 15.24
N SER A 419 -25.52 13.28 15.99
CA SER A 419 -25.66 13.30 17.45
C SER A 419 -26.51 14.45 17.89
N VAL A 420 -27.51 14.18 18.74
CA VAL A 420 -28.34 15.19 19.38
C VAL A 420 -27.72 15.58 20.72
N SER A 421 -27.48 16.88 20.94
CA SER A 421 -26.89 17.37 22.19
C SER A 421 -27.79 17.03 23.39
N PRO A 422 -27.21 16.51 24.50
CA PRO A 422 -27.97 16.34 25.74
C PRO A 422 -28.42 17.67 26.37
N ASP A 423 -27.77 18.79 26.00
CA ASP A 423 -28.10 20.13 26.48
C ASP A 423 -29.17 20.85 25.61
N MET A 424 -29.86 20.10 24.75
CA MET A 424 -30.93 20.62 23.94
C MET A 424 -32.06 21.11 24.85
N PRO A 425 -32.54 22.40 24.70
CA PRO A 425 -33.62 22.92 25.51
C PRO A 425 -34.93 22.14 25.34
N ASP A 426 -35.72 22.01 26.43
CA ASP A 426 -37.08 21.47 26.37
C ASP A 426 -37.95 22.25 25.38
N HIS A 427 -38.75 21.53 24.63
CA HIS A 427 -39.61 22.09 23.60
C HIS A 427 -40.99 21.44 23.59
N VAL A 428 -42.04 22.25 23.33
CA VAL A 428 -43.44 21.82 23.42
C VAL A 428 -44.00 21.20 22.14
N ALA A 429 -43.23 21.16 21.07
CA ALA A 429 -43.62 20.59 19.79
C ALA A 429 -42.43 19.86 19.18
N ASP A 430 -42.69 18.81 18.39
CA ASP A 430 -41.66 18.10 17.68
C ASP A 430 -40.79 19.04 16.84
N ILE A 431 -39.45 18.89 16.96
CA ILE A 431 -38.49 19.61 16.15
C ILE A 431 -38.06 18.71 15.01
N THR A 432 -38.11 19.23 13.80
CA THR A 432 -37.60 18.53 12.59
C THR A 432 -36.29 19.17 12.18
N VAL A 433 -35.24 18.34 12.10
CA VAL A 433 -33.88 18.72 11.70
C VAL A 433 -33.52 18.05 10.40
N THR A 434 -32.98 18.79 9.46
CA THR A 434 -32.53 18.29 8.17
C THR A 434 -31.04 18.10 8.17
N ILE A 435 -30.61 16.88 7.96
CA ILE A 435 -29.19 16.52 7.72
C ILE A 435 -29.01 16.36 6.21
N THR A 436 -28.13 17.17 5.65
CA THR A 436 -27.86 17.16 4.20
C THR A 436 -26.49 16.56 3.89
N ALA A 437 -26.46 15.62 2.97
CA ALA A 437 -25.23 15.10 2.35
C ALA A 437 -25.08 15.71 0.95
N THR A 438 -24.04 16.47 0.71
CA THR A 438 -23.78 17.12 -0.58
C THR A 438 -22.50 16.54 -1.18
N SER A 439 -22.54 16.12 -2.46
CA SER A 439 -21.36 15.61 -3.15
C SER A 439 -20.23 16.65 -3.19
N VAL A 440 -19.03 16.25 -2.81
CA VAL A 440 -17.83 17.10 -2.92
C VAL A 440 -17.43 17.29 -4.39
N PHE A 441 -17.70 16.31 -5.25
CA PHE A 441 -17.37 16.38 -6.66
C PHE A 441 -18.34 17.30 -7.44
N ASP A 442 -19.64 17.15 -7.19
CA ASP A 442 -20.68 17.96 -7.82
C ASP A 442 -21.67 18.48 -6.76
N SER A 443 -21.48 19.73 -6.33
CA SER A 443 -22.28 20.37 -5.30
C SER A 443 -23.77 20.56 -5.66
N THR A 444 -24.16 20.28 -6.91
CA THR A 444 -25.56 20.28 -7.33
C THR A 444 -26.30 18.99 -6.95
N LYS A 445 -25.56 17.97 -6.56
CA LYS A 445 -26.07 16.66 -6.15
C LYS A 445 -26.04 16.53 -4.64
N SER A 446 -27.20 16.43 -4.03
CA SER A 446 -27.37 16.25 -2.59
C SER A 446 -28.60 15.44 -2.29
N ASP A 447 -28.65 14.87 -1.08
CA ASP A 447 -29.83 14.24 -0.51
C ASP A 447 -29.91 14.53 0.98
N THR A 448 -31.09 14.33 1.57
CA THR A 448 -31.36 14.74 2.95
C THR A 448 -31.97 13.62 3.78
N ALA A 449 -31.61 13.59 5.06
CA ALA A 449 -32.31 12.82 6.07
C ALA A 449 -33.03 13.72 7.05
N THR A 450 -34.26 13.40 7.42
CA THR A 450 -35.08 14.12 8.38
C THR A 450 -34.98 13.45 9.75
N ILE A 451 -34.50 14.22 10.75
CA ILE A 451 -34.42 13.76 12.14
C ILE A 451 -35.54 14.47 12.91
N THR A 452 -36.48 13.69 13.45
CA THR A 452 -37.55 14.20 14.30
C THR A 452 -37.15 14.03 15.76
N ILE A 453 -37.16 15.13 16.52
CA ILE A 453 -36.94 15.13 17.97
C ILE A 453 -38.27 15.42 18.61
N PRO A 454 -38.90 14.40 19.27
CA PRO A 454 -40.23 14.59 19.91
C PRO A 454 -40.22 15.64 21.02
N ALA A 455 -41.36 16.28 21.22
CA ALA A 455 -41.58 17.18 22.35
C ALA A 455 -41.22 16.50 23.67
N GLY A 456 -40.45 17.17 24.52
CA GLY A 456 -39.97 16.68 25.81
C GLY A 456 -40.69 17.32 26.97
#